data_c25344d47d11417085c978fcf8f87be2
#
_entry.id   c25344d47d11417085c978fcf8f87be2
#
_cell.length_a   1.000
_cell.length_b   1.000
_cell.length_c   1.000
_cell.angle_alpha   90.00
_cell.angle_beta   90.00
_cell.angle_gamma   90.00
#
_symmetry.space_group_name_H-M   'P 1'
#
loop_
_entity.id
_entity.type
_entity.pdbx_description
1 polymer ?
#
loop_
_entity_poly.entity_id
_entity_poly.type
_entity_poly.pdbx_seq_one_letter_code
_entity_poly.pdbx_strand_id
1 'polypeptide(L)'
;MDVEYIPLETTDEFITQGVVMAISDKYILTKNYVNDGYIYIFDRKTGKGIRKINRKGQGGEEYAFIVSAVLDEDNEEIFVNSSKKLLVYDLYGNFKRSFNTVGGSDYLDIFYYDKNNLICYDMTVYYRDGEEKDKEFYHSIISKKDGSVTRGISIPFKTV
;
A
#
# COMPACT_ATOMS: atom_id res chain seq x y z
N MET A 1 -1.85 -22.30 -20.88
CA MET A 1 -1.88 -21.33 -19.76
C MET A 1 -3.27 -21.43 -19.18
N ASP A 2 -3.39 -21.91 -17.95
CA ASP A 2 -4.69 -22.01 -17.30
C ASP A 2 -5.01 -20.66 -16.69
N VAL A 3 -6.21 -20.16 -16.94
CA VAL A 3 -6.72 -18.89 -16.39
C VAL A 3 -7.84 -19.24 -15.43
N GLU A 4 -7.67 -18.82 -14.18
CA GLU A 4 -8.70 -18.97 -13.16
C GLU A 4 -9.39 -17.62 -12.94
N TYR A 5 -10.71 -17.63 -12.90
CA TYR A 5 -11.54 -16.47 -12.63
C TYR A 5 -12.12 -16.58 -11.22
N ILE A 6 -11.84 -15.60 -10.39
CA ILE A 6 -12.41 -15.49 -9.04
C ILE A 6 -13.43 -14.36 -9.05
N PRO A 7 -14.74 -14.64 -9.14
CA PRO A 7 -15.75 -13.59 -9.07
C PRO A 7 -15.81 -13.04 -7.64
N LEU A 8 -15.62 -11.74 -7.50
CA LEU A 8 -15.78 -11.09 -6.20
C LEU A 8 -17.26 -10.91 -5.86
N GLU A 9 -17.62 -11.17 -4.63
CA GLU A 9 -18.97 -10.98 -4.12
C GLU A 9 -19.40 -9.53 -4.29
N THR A 10 -20.62 -9.34 -4.82
CA THR A 10 -21.25 -8.04 -4.99
C THR A 10 -22.56 -8.02 -4.23
N THR A 11 -22.59 -7.32 -3.11
CA THR A 11 -23.77 -7.11 -2.26
C THR A 11 -23.81 -5.64 -1.85
N ASP A 12 -24.88 -5.23 -1.17
CA ASP A 12 -25.00 -3.85 -0.66
C ASP A 12 -23.84 -3.46 0.27
N GLU A 13 -23.19 -4.44 0.92
CA GLU A 13 -22.03 -4.21 1.76
C GLU A 13 -20.71 -4.21 0.99
N PHE A 14 -20.63 -4.96 -0.11
CA PHE A 14 -19.42 -5.17 -0.90
C PHE A 14 -19.57 -4.61 -2.32
N ILE A 15 -19.99 -3.34 -2.42
CA ILE A 15 -20.00 -2.62 -3.69
C ILE A 15 -18.61 -2.03 -3.91
N THR A 16 -17.83 -2.67 -4.75
CA THR A 16 -16.48 -2.21 -5.09
C THR A 16 -16.29 -2.08 -6.60
N GLN A 17 -15.51 -1.08 -7.01
CA GLN A 17 -15.05 -0.94 -8.40
C GLN A 17 -13.90 -1.90 -8.72
N GLY A 18 -13.44 -2.66 -7.74
CA GLY A 18 -12.48 -3.75 -7.91
C GLY A 18 -11.06 -3.32 -8.25
N VAL A 19 -10.64 -2.11 -7.87
CA VAL A 19 -9.22 -1.73 -8.01
C VAL A 19 -8.40 -2.57 -7.05
N VAL A 20 -7.71 -3.57 -7.58
CA VAL A 20 -6.88 -4.47 -6.79
C VAL A 20 -5.64 -3.74 -6.29
N MET A 21 -5.41 -3.76 -4.98
CA MET A 21 -4.22 -3.20 -4.34
C MET A 21 -3.22 -4.28 -3.94
N ALA A 22 -3.72 -5.41 -3.43
CA ALA A 22 -2.86 -6.51 -3.01
C ALA A 22 -3.56 -7.86 -3.18
N ILE A 23 -2.77 -8.88 -3.44
CA ILE A 23 -3.20 -10.28 -3.48
C ILE A 23 -2.19 -11.09 -2.67
N SER A 24 -2.68 -11.91 -1.75
CA SER A 24 -1.90 -12.87 -0.98
C SER A 24 -2.44 -14.28 -1.17
N ASP A 25 -1.97 -15.26 -0.41
CA ASP A 25 -2.47 -16.63 -0.52
C ASP A 25 -3.92 -16.77 -0.05
N LYS A 26 -4.35 -15.96 0.92
CA LYS A 26 -5.69 -16.03 1.51
C LYS A 26 -6.62 -14.89 1.09
N TYR A 27 -6.07 -13.72 0.75
CA TYR A 27 -6.87 -12.50 0.63
C TYR A 27 -6.65 -11.75 -0.69
N ILE A 28 -7.69 -11.03 -1.09
CA ILE A 28 -7.63 -10.00 -2.13
C ILE A 28 -8.07 -8.68 -1.50
N LEU A 29 -7.24 -7.64 -1.60
CA LEU A 29 -7.57 -6.30 -1.17
C LEU A 29 -7.93 -5.44 -2.37
N THR A 30 -9.08 -4.76 -2.28
CA THR A 30 -9.49 -3.81 -3.31
C THR A 30 -9.91 -2.46 -2.71
N LYS A 31 -9.93 -1.43 -3.54
CA LYS A 31 -10.51 -0.12 -3.24
C LYS A 31 -11.36 0.37 -4.40
N ASN A 32 -12.04 1.50 -4.21
CA ASN A 32 -12.71 2.23 -5.28
C ASN A 32 -11.77 3.25 -5.94
N TYR A 33 -12.07 3.66 -7.16
CA TYR A 33 -11.38 4.79 -7.82
C TYR A 33 -11.63 6.10 -7.09
N VAL A 34 -12.85 6.28 -6.60
CA VAL A 34 -13.19 7.43 -5.77
C VAL A 34 -12.52 7.30 -4.40
N ASN A 35 -12.09 8.43 -3.85
CA ASN A 35 -11.47 8.45 -2.52
C ASN A 35 -12.55 8.40 -1.42
N ASP A 36 -13.30 7.31 -1.36
CA ASP A 36 -14.31 7.05 -0.32
C ASP A 36 -13.71 6.50 0.98
N GLY A 37 -12.45 6.05 0.92
CA GLY A 37 -11.69 5.54 2.06
C GLY A 37 -11.95 4.07 2.38
N TYR A 38 -12.71 3.35 1.57
CA TYR A 38 -12.94 1.93 1.81
C TYR A 38 -11.80 1.05 1.29
N ILE A 39 -11.42 0.09 2.12
CA ILE A 39 -10.61 -1.08 1.77
C ILE A 39 -11.51 -2.30 1.92
N TYR A 40 -11.67 -3.07 0.86
CA TYR A 40 -12.46 -4.30 0.85
C TYR A 40 -11.51 -5.49 0.88
N ILE A 41 -11.81 -6.46 1.75
CA ILE A 41 -11.04 -7.68 1.93
C ILE A 41 -11.92 -8.85 1.51
N PHE A 42 -11.45 -9.62 0.54
CA PHE A 42 -12.12 -10.80 0.03
C PHE A 42 -11.29 -12.05 0.29
N ASP A 43 -11.97 -13.17 0.49
CA ASP A 43 -11.35 -14.49 0.47
C ASP A 43 -10.88 -14.82 -0.95
N ARG A 44 -9.61 -15.12 -1.12
CA ARG A 44 -9.04 -15.35 -2.46
C ARG A 44 -9.60 -16.58 -3.16
N LYS A 45 -9.93 -17.62 -2.43
CA LYS A 45 -10.42 -18.89 -3.03
C LYS A 45 -11.86 -18.80 -3.50
N THR A 46 -12.68 -18.10 -2.74
CA THR A 46 -14.13 -18.07 -2.96
C THR A 46 -14.63 -16.76 -3.55
N GLY A 47 -13.83 -15.69 -3.48
CA GLY A 47 -14.26 -14.34 -3.83
C GLY A 47 -15.26 -13.72 -2.85
N LYS A 48 -15.58 -14.39 -1.74
CA LYS A 48 -16.52 -13.87 -0.75
C LYS A 48 -15.95 -12.68 0.00
N GLY A 49 -16.78 -11.67 0.24
CA GLY A 49 -16.46 -10.54 1.09
C GLY A 49 -16.27 -10.97 2.54
N ILE A 50 -15.10 -10.66 3.08
CA ILE A 50 -14.78 -10.95 4.49
C ILE A 50 -15.05 -9.72 5.33
N ARG A 51 -14.58 -8.54 4.88
CA ARG A 51 -14.63 -7.31 5.64
C ARG A 51 -14.43 -6.09 4.76
N LYS A 52 -15.03 -4.98 5.18
CA LYS A 52 -14.67 -3.65 4.68
C LYS A 52 -14.18 -2.80 5.84
N ILE A 53 -13.14 -2.03 5.59
CA ILE A 53 -12.51 -1.12 6.55
C ILE A 53 -12.62 0.29 5.99
N ASN A 54 -12.94 1.26 6.85
CA ASN A 54 -12.83 2.66 6.52
C ASN A 54 -12.27 3.42 7.71
N ARG A 55 -11.07 3.97 7.53
CA ARG A 55 -10.38 4.81 8.53
C ARG A 55 -10.02 6.17 7.94
N LYS A 56 -10.82 6.63 6.96
CA LYS A 56 -10.63 7.94 6.34
C LYS A 56 -10.98 9.04 7.33
N GLY A 57 -10.05 9.96 7.52
CA GLY A 57 -10.22 11.11 8.41
C GLY A 57 -8.99 11.99 8.44
N GLN A 58 -8.93 12.87 9.45
CA GLN A 58 -7.85 13.84 9.65
C GLN A 58 -7.05 13.59 10.94
N GLY A 59 -7.39 12.54 11.66
CA GLY A 59 -6.74 12.19 12.93
C GLY A 59 -5.37 11.53 12.72
N GLY A 60 -4.60 11.41 13.79
CA GLY A 60 -3.27 10.80 13.78
C GLY A 60 -3.26 9.34 13.35
N GLU A 61 -4.36 8.64 13.59
CA GLU A 61 -4.58 7.22 13.29
C GLU A 61 -5.40 6.99 12.01
N GLU A 62 -5.65 8.05 11.24
CA GLU A 62 -6.53 8.05 10.08
C GLU A 62 -5.75 8.42 8.83
N TYR A 63 -6.19 7.90 7.69
CA TYR A 63 -5.64 8.28 6.39
C TYR A 63 -6.56 9.28 5.69
N ALA A 64 -5.99 10.33 5.12
CA ALA A 64 -6.75 11.30 4.33
C ALA A 64 -7.22 10.70 3.00
N PHE A 65 -6.39 9.84 2.41
CA PHE A 65 -6.66 9.12 1.16
C PHE A 65 -5.76 7.90 1.07
N ILE A 66 -6.10 6.98 0.16
CA ILE A 66 -5.34 5.76 -0.08
C ILE A 66 -4.65 5.90 -1.44
N VAL A 67 -3.33 6.08 -1.44
CA VAL A 67 -2.51 5.98 -2.66
C VAL A 67 -2.41 4.52 -3.07
N SER A 68 -1.82 3.72 -2.22
CA SER A 68 -1.67 2.28 -2.37
C SER A 68 -1.76 1.59 -1.01
N ALA A 69 -1.96 0.29 -1.02
CA ALA A 69 -1.89 -0.51 0.19
C ALA A 69 -1.27 -1.87 -0.09
N VAL A 70 -0.62 -2.43 0.91
CA VAL A 70 -0.04 -3.76 0.85
C VAL A 70 -0.48 -4.59 2.06
N LEU A 71 -0.66 -5.86 1.83
CA LEU A 71 -0.99 -6.84 2.86
C LEU A 71 0.25 -7.62 3.28
N ASP A 72 0.50 -7.63 4.56
CA ASP A 72 1.41 -8.56 5.22
C ASP A 72 0.58 -9.68 5.86
N GLU A 73 0.40 -10.77 5.12
CA GLU A 73 -0.45 -11.87 5.56
C GLU A 73 0.12 -12.58 6.80
N ASP A 74 1.45 -12.70 6.89
CA ASP A 74 2.11 -13.38 8.00
C ASP A 74 1.87 -12.69 9.34
N ASN A 75 1.81 -11.36 9.34
CA ASN A 75 1.57 -10.55 10.52
C ASN A 75 0.12 -10.06 10.64
N GLU A 76 -0.74 -10.41 9.67
CA GLU A 76 -2.12 -9.94 9.56
C GLU A 76 -2.22 -8.40 9.62
N GLU A 77 -1.35 -7.72 8.86
CA GLU A 77 -1.25 -6.28 8.83
C GLU A 77 -1.51 -5.71 7.43
N ILE A 78 -2.20 -4.57 7.41
CA ILE A 78 -2.40 -3.77 6.18
C ILE A 78 -1.61 -2.48 6.34
N PHE A 79 -0.67 -2.25 5.43
CA PHE A 79 0.07 -1.00 5.32
C PHE A 79 -0.64 -0.11 4.30
N VAL A 80 -1.12 1.03 4.74
CA VAL A 80 -1.81 2.02 3.90
C VAL A 80 -0.87 3.18 3.63
N ASN A 81 -0.55 3.39 2.38
CA ASN A 81 0.19 4.56 1.93
C ASN A 81 -0.76 5.74 1.74
N SER A 82 -0.58 6.79 2.53
CA SER A 82 -1.31 8.05 2.45
C SER A 82 -0.34 9.21 2.22
N SER A 83 0.32 9.20 1.03
CA SER A 83 1.35 10.15 0.65
C SER A 83 2.60 10.07 1.55
N LYS A 84 2.84 11.07 2.38
CA LYS A 84 4.03 11.17 3.25
C LYS A 84 3.96 10.34 4.54
N LYS A 85 2.92 9.52 4.66
CA LYS A 85 2.67 8.73 5.87
C LYS A 85 2.24 7.32 5.50
N LEU A 86 2.83 6.34 6.14
CA LEU A 86 2.32 4.99 6.15
C LEU A 86 1.62 4.72 7.48
N LEU A 87 0.42 4.15 7.38
CA LEU A 87 -0.38 3.74 8.53
C LEU A 87 -0.56 2.22 8.49
N VAL A 88 -0.47 1.61 9.65
CA VAL A 88 -0.57 0.16 9.78
C VAL A 88 -1.78 -0.19 10.62
N TYR A 89 -2.60 -1.07 10.07
CA TYR A 89 -3.81 -1.59 10.70
C TYR A 89 -3.75 -3.10 10.75
N ASP A 90 -4.50 -3.70 11.67
CA ASP A 90 -4.81 -5.12 11.57
C ASP A 90 -5.90 -5.37 10.50
N LEU A 91 -6.23 -6.64 10.25
CA LEU A 91 -7.29 -7.01 9.29
C LEU A 91 -8.69 -6.56 9.73
N TYR A 92 -8.86 -6.09 10.96
CA TYR A 92 -10.12 -5.55 11.48
C TYR A 92 -10.21 -4.03 11.34
N GLY A 93 -9.12 -3.37 10.91
CA GLY A 93 -9.03 -1.92 10.81
C GLY A 93 -8.66 -1.24 12.10
N ASN A 94 -8.19 -1.96 13.13
CA ASN A 94 -7.65 -1.36 14.32
C ASN A 94 -6.25 -0.81 14.02
N PHE A 95 -6.02 0.44 14.43
CA PHE A 95 -4.73 1.09 14.26
C PHE A 95 -3.66 0.42 15.11
N LYS A 96 -2.49 0.17 14.52
CA LYS A 96 -1.33 -0.40 15.21
C LYS A 96 -0.21 0.60 15.38
N ARG A 97 0.18 1.27 14.30
CA ARG A 97 1.26 2.28 14.27
C ARG A 97 1.24 3.08 12.98
N SER A 98 2.01 4.14 12.96
CA SER A 98 2.29 4.88 11.72
C SER A 98 3.70 5.42 11.74
N PHE A 99 4.25 5.73 10.57
CA PHE A 99 5.52 6.39 10.41
C PHE A 99 5.51 7.29 9.18
N ASN A 100 6.27 8.37 9.24
CA ASN A 100 6.41 9.26 8.10
C ASN A 100 7.41 8.67 7.11
N THR A 101 7.23 8.98 5.84
CA THR A 101 8.19 8.61 4.81
C THR A 101 9.52 9.34 5.03
N VAL A 102 10.63 8.68 4.76
CA VAL A 102 11.96 9.23 5.01
C VAL A 102 12.24 10.41 4.08
N GLY A 103 12.74 11.51 4.64
CA GLY A 103 13.11 12.70 3.87
C GLY A 103 11.94 13.41 3.18
N GLY A 104 10.71 13.15 3.61
CA GLY A 104 9.49 13.71 2.99
C GLY A 104 9.21 13.12 1.60
N SER A 105 9.68 11.91 1.33
CA SER A 105 9.42 11.17 0.10
C SER A 105 7.93 10.93 -0.10
N ASP A 106 7.46 11.07 -1.33
CA ASP A 106 6.13 10.65 -1.74
C ASP A 106 6.25 9.29 -2.41
N TYR A 107 5.89 8.22 -1.68
CA TYR A 107 5.84 6.90 -2.26
C TYR A 107 4.59 6.78 -3.13
N LEU A 108 4.80 6.48 -4.43
CA LEU A 108 3.70 6.19 -5.35
C LEU A 108 3.11 4.82 -5.06
N ASP A 109 4.00 3.83 -4.93
CA ASP A 109 3.61 2.47 -4.66
C ASP A 109 4.47 1.85 -3.57
N ILE A 110 3.85 0.95 -2.82
CA ILE A 110 4.49 0.09 -1.83
C ILE A 110 4.14 -1.36 -2.14
N PHE A 111 5.11 -2.25 -1.96
CA PHE A 111 4.93 -3.68 -2.19
C PHE A 111 5.57 -4.48 -1.06
N TYR A 112 5.05 -5.68 -0.84
CA TYR A 112 5.69 -6.65 0.05
C TYR A 112 7.06 -7.04 -0.54
N TYR A 113 8.10 -6.95 0.27
CA TYR A 113 9.44 -7.36 -0.14
C TYR A 113 9.86 -8.66 0.55
N ASP A 114 9.87 -8.66 1.88
CA ASP A 114 10.15 -9.82 2.70
C ASP A 114 9.44 -9.74 4.06
N LYS A 115 9.71 -10.68 4.94
CA LYS A 115 9.10 -10.75 6.28
C LYS A 115 9.24 -9.45 7.08
N ASN A 116 10.33 -8.71 6.91
CA ASN A 116 10.66 -7.54 7.71
C ASN A 116 10.56 -6.21 6.96
N ASN A 117 10.47 -6.25 5.64
CA ASN A 117 10.63 -5.07 4.80
C ASN A 117 9.52 -4.94 3.75
N LEU A 118 9.30 -3.69 3.35
CA LEU A 118 8.55 -3.30 2.15
C LEU A 118 9.53 -2.72 1.13
N ILE A 119 9.18 -2.77 -0.16
CA ILE A 119 9.83 -1.99 -1.20
C ILE A 119 8.92 -0.85 -1.63
N CYS A 120 9.44 0.36 -1.66
CA CYS A 120 8.71 1.58 -1.99
C CYS A 120 9.28 2.22 -3.24
N TYR A 121 8.40 2.67 -4.13
CA TYR A 121 8.77 3.48 -5.29
C TYR A 121 8.59 4.95 -4.96
N ASP A 122 9.67 5.72 -5.01
CA ASP A 122 9.70 7.14 -4.66
C ASP A 122 9.66 8.02 -5.90
N MET A 123 8.56 8.75 -6.05
CA MET A 123 8.33 9.66 -7.19
C MET A 123 8.91 11.06 -7.01
N THR A 124 9.36 11.43 -5.82
CA THR A 124 9.88 12.80 -5.58
C THR A 124 11.11 13.12 -6.42
N VAL A 125 11.78 12.09 -6.92
CA VAL A 125 12.94 12.22 -7.82
C VAL A 125 12.55 12.88 -9.15
N TYR A 126 11.31 12.71 -9.64
CA TYR A 126 10.85 13.21 -10.94
C TYR A 126 10.33 14.65 -10.91
N TYR A 127 9.94 15.17 -9.75
CA TYR A 127 9.20 16.43 -9.65
C TYR A 127 9.96 17.58 -8.97
N ARG A 128 11.24 17.39 -8.64
CA ARG A 128 12.06 18.49 -8.12
C ARG A 128 12.76 19.19 -9.27
N ASP A 129 12.28 20.40 -9.56
CA ASP A 129 12.87 21.29 -10.55
C ASP A 129 14.40 21.37 -10.45
N GLY A 130 15.09 20.93 -11.51
CA GLY A 130 16.39 21.42 -11.99
C GLY A 130 17.63 21.16 -11.14
N GLU A 131 17.51 20.61 -9.95
CA GLU A 131 18.66 20.21 -9.14
C GLU A 131 18.57 18.72 -8.83
N GLU A 132 19.37 17.93 -9.52
CA GLU A 132 19.72 16.56 -9.12
C GLU A 132 20.38 16.60 -7.73
N LYS A 133 19.59 16.82 -6.69
CA LYS A 133 20.08 16.75 -5.33
C LYS A 133 19.88 15.35 -4.79
N ASP A 134 20.97 14.58 -4.85
CA ASP A 134 21.38 13.56 -3.88
C ASP A 134 20.38 12.46 -3.47
N LYS A 135 19.32 12.18 -4.23
CA LYS A 135 18.62 10.93 -4.10
C LYS A 135 19.17 9.92 -5.10
N GLU A 136 20.10 9.14 -4.62
CA GLU A 136 20.70 8.04 -5.39
C GLU A 136 19.71 6.92 -5.75
N PHE A 137 18.48 6.93 -5.20
CA PHE A 137 17.60 5.76 -5.24
C PHE A 137 16.17 6.10 -5.63
N TYR A 138 15.66 5.42 -6.66
CA TYR A 138 14.24 5.45 -7.05
C TYR A 138 13.39 4.47 -6.26
N HIS A 139 13.99 3.42 -5.70
CA HIS A 139 13.34 2.46 -4.85
C HIS A 139 14.07 2.37 -3.52
N SER A 140 13.29 2.31 -2.44
CA SER A 140 13.80 2.13 -1.10
C SER A 140 13.20 0.87 -0.47
N ILE A 141 14.05 0.05 0.12
CA ILE A 141 13.61 -1.03 0.99
C ILE A 141 13.53 -0.44 2.41
N ILE A 142 12.34 -0.50 2.99
CA ILE A 142 12.07 0.09 4.30
C ILE A 142 11.63 -0.97 5.31
N SER A 143 11.97 -0.74 6.55
CA SER A 143 11.55 -1.59 7.68
C SER A 143 10.04 -1.48 7.92
N LYS A 144 9.35 -2.60 8.04
CA LYS A 144 7.93 -2.66 8.44
C LYS A 144 7.69 -2.17 9.86
N LYS A 145 8.73 -2.14 10.69
CA LYS A 145 8.63 -1.75 12.09
C LYS A 145 8.47 -0.25 12.26
N ASP A 146 9.27 0.54 11.55
CA ASP A 146 9.42 1.97 11.79
C ASP A 146 9.63 2.81 10.53
N GLY A 147 9.61 2.19 9.34
CA GLY A 147 9.79 2.88 8.07
C GLY A 147 11.21 3.32 7.76
N SER A 148 12.20 2.96 8.59
CA SER A 148 13.61 3.29 8.33
C SER A 148 14.09 2.63 7.03
N VAL A 149 14.87 3.37 6.24
CA VAL A 149 15.46 2.82 5.01
C VAL A 149 16.56 1.84 5.38
N THR A 150 16.37 0.58 4.99
CA THR A 150 17.37 -0.49 5.18
C THR A 150 18.28 -0.63 3.99
N ARG A 151 17.79 -0.29 2.78
CA ARG A 151 18.55 -0.35 1.53
C ARG A 151 17.92 0.55 0.47
N GLY A 152 18.75 1.28 -0.29
CA GLY A 152 18.36 1.95 -1.51
C GLY A 152 18.69 1.12 -2.75
N ILE A 153 17.87 1.23 -3.79
CA ILE A 153 18.10 0.61 -5.10
C ILE A 153 18.18 1.72 -6.15
N SER A 154 19.36 1.92 -6.71
CA SER A 154 19.56 2.81 -7.84
C SER A 154 19.43 2.02 -9.14
N ILE A 155 18.56 2.49 -10.04
CA ILE A 155 18.47 1.97 -11.39
C ILE A 155 19.06 3.05 -12.29
N PRO A 156 20.28 2.87 -12.82
CA PRO A 156 20.86 3.86 -13.70
C PRO A 156 20.08 3.91 -15.02
N PHE A 157 19.30 4.95 -15.22
CA PHE A 157 18.76 5.26 -16.53
C PHE A 157 19.89 5.82 -17.39
N LYS A 158 20.36 5.07 -18.39
CA LYS A 158 21.13 5.69 -19.46
C LYS A 158 20.14 6.52 -20.28
N THR A 159 20.25 7.83 -20.17
CA THR A 159 19.70 8.73 -21.19
C THR A 159 20.29 8.34 -22.53
N VAL A 160 19.44 7.88 -23.44
CA VAL A 160 19.78 7.61 -24.84
C VAL A 160 19.76 8.93 -25.59
#